data_ebab82f0c612cccaa02345660f3abe74
#
_entry.id   ebab82f0c612cccaa02345660f3abe74
#
_cell.length_a   1.000
_cell.length_b   1.000
_cell.length_c   1.000
_cell.angle_alpha   90.00
_cell.angle_beta   90.00
_cell.angle_gamma   90.00
#
_symmetry.space_group_name_H-M   'P 1'
#
loop_
_entity.id
_entity.type
_entity.pdbx_description
1 polymer ?
#
loop_
_entity_poly.entity_id
_entity_poly.type
_entity_poly.pdbx_seq_one_letter_code
_entity_poly.pdbx_strand_id
1 'polypeptide(L)'
;MPIHQHVDEYRLVQLGLTNYWGYNTLSYFAPDTRFACRCDFSDILTPIRDFKTMVKTFHAHGIEVILDVVYNHTAEGNHLGPTLCYRGIDNLAYYRLNEENRRFYIDFTGCGNSLNVNHPRVLQLIMDSLRYWVLEMHVDGFRFDLASALARELYEFDQLATFFTLIQQDPIISRVKLIAEPWDVGPGGYQVGNFPPLWVEWNGKYRDTIRAIWNMPSPSLLGEMALRITGSGDLYDKSGRKPNASINYVTCHDGFTLQDLVSFNRKHNEANKEDNRDGDNNNLSYNFGVEGPTTNPEIIEKRYRQKRNLIATLMFSIGVPMLSGGDELGRTQQGNNNAYCQDNIISWYPWELNERDRKFLEFVKQVIAIRKSQPVFLRSNFFRGRPIHASKWKDITWFAPDGREMSQEDWLNPRITSIGVVLGGDAIDETDECGRAITGDTVLMLFNFEHSSFIMSPQAEEKKGGVPFTLPFYDHGKPHLWELLLDTTYELSPPEKVRWWKAGQIYKLSPMSFALFRYTETEGKQFVIPRRPERSEGTPRNLLRRPLASAWGDSPLRKDEI
;
A
#
# COMPACT_ATOMS: atom_id res chain seq x y z
N MET A 1 1.32 -11.84 4.66
CA MET A 1 2.20 -13.03 4.78
C MET A 1 1.35 -14.27 4.54
N PRO A 2 1.91 -15.33 3.94
CA PRO A 2 1.19 -16.56 3.59
C PRO A 2 0.56 -17.27 4.79
N ILE A 3 -0.59 -17.89 4.55
CA ILE A 3 -1.29 -18.76 5.52
C ILE A 3 -1.23 -20.24 5.09
N HIS A 4 -0.78 -20.52 3.88
CA HIS A 4 -0.61 -21.87 3.38
C HIS A 4 0.38 -22.65 4.26
N GLN A 5 0.19 -23.96 4.38
CA GLN A 5 1.13 -24.84 5.08
C GLN A 5 2.53 -24.67 4.49
N HIS A 6 3.49 -24.29 5.35
CA HIS A 6 4.88 -24.08 4.97
C HIS A 6 5.83 -24.80 5.93
N VAL A 7 7.10 -24.86 5.58
CA VAL A 7 8.14 -25.51 6.37
C VAL A 7 9.31 -24.58 6.60
N ASP A 8 10.00 -24.80 7.71
CA ASP A 8 11.25 -24.09 7.99
C ASP A 8 12.37 -24.69 7.15
N GLU A 9 13.23 -23.85 6.60
CA GLU A 9 14.44 -24.30 5.91
C GLU A 9 15.40 -24.99 6.87
N TYR A 10 16.03 -26.06 6.41
CA TYR A 10 16.99 -26.83 7.21
C TYR A 10 18.06 -25.93 7.86
N ARG A 11 18.55 -24.94 7.12
CA ARG A 11 19.51 -23.95 7.63
C ARG A 11 18.94 -23.19 8.84
N LEU A 12 17.70 -22.71 8.78
CA LEU A 12 17.07 -21.98 9.88
C LEU A 12 16.93 -22.87 11.11
N VAL A 13 16.48 -24.11 10.93
CA VAL A 13 16.36 -25.10 12.02
C VAL A 13 17.70 -25.33 12.70
N GLN A 14 18.80 -25.51 11.92
CA GLN A 14 20.14 -25.67 12.48
C GLN A 14 20.63 -24.45 13.27
N LEU A 15 20.17 -23.25 12.89
CA LEU A 15 20.52 -22.01 13.56
C LEU A 15 19.59 -21.68 14.73
N GLY A 16 18.56 -22.50 14.98
CA GLY A 16 17.54 -22.24 15.99
C GLY A 16 16.63 -21.06 15.61
N LEU A 17 16.41 -20.83 14.32
CA LEU A 17 15.52 -19.85 13.73
C LEU A 17 14.31 -20.55 13.09
N THR A 18 13.27 -19.78 12.79
CA THR A 18 11.99 -20.26 12.21
C THR A 18 11.64 -19.40 11.00
N ASN A 19 11.10 -19.98 9.94
CA ASN A 19 10.52 -19.19 8.86
C ASN A 19 9.21 -18.53 9.34
N TYR A 20 9.34 -17.29 9.81
CA TYR A 20 8.23 -16.53 10.40
C TYR A 20 7.28 -15.98 9.35
N TRP A 21 7.79 -15.62 8.17
CA TRP A 21 6.92 -15.03 7.13
C TRP A 21 6.08 -16.07 6.37
N GLY A 22 6.57 -17.30 6.23
CA GLY A 22 5.83 -18.38 5.58
C GLY A 22 5.98 -18.46 4.07
N TYR A 23 6.94 -17.76 3.45
CA TYR A 23 7.17 -17.83 1.99
C TYR A 23 7.95 -19.10 1.55
N ASN A 24 7.75 -20.19 2.25
CA ASN A 24 8.36 -21.49 1.97
C ASN A 24 7.28 -22.58 1.91
N THR A 25 6.35 -22.42 0.96
CA THR A 25 5.10 -23.17 0.87
C THR A 25 5.34 -24.64 0.54
N LEU A 26 4.65 -25.53 1.27
CA LEU A 26 4.63 -26.98 1.05
C LEU A 26 3.31 -27.43 0.41
N SER A 27 2.17 -26.90 0.88
CA SER A 27 0.85 -27.33 0.42
C SER A 27 -0.04 -26.13 0.06
N TYR A 28 -0.63 -26.16 -1.12
CA TYR A 28 -1.50 -25.10 -1.65
C TYR A 28 -2.96 -25.20 -1.21
N PHE A 29 -3.38 -26.29 -0.53
CA PHE A 29 -4.78 -26.56 -0.17
C PHE A 29 -5.03 -26.61 1.34
N ALA A 30 -4.04 -26.32 2.16
CA ALA A 30 -4.17 -26.41 3.61
C ALA A 30 -3.66 -25.13 4.29
N PRO A 31 -4.41 -24.60 5.30
CA PRO A 31 -3.87 -23.60 6.19
C PRO A 31 -2.78 -24.22 7.08
N ASP A 32 -1.79 -23.42 7.46
CA ASP A 32 -0.72 -23.88 8.33
C ASP A 32 -1.25 -24.21 9.74
N THR A 33 -0.93 -25.41 10.21
CA THR A 33 -1.38 -25.91 11.51
C THR A 33 -0.84 -25.11 12.70
N ARG A 34 0.25 -24.36 12.51
CA ARG A 34 0.84 -23.50 13.56
C ARG A 34 -0.07 -22.36 13.98
N PHE A 35 -1.00 -21.94 13.10
CA PHE A 35 -1.94 -20.86 13.36
C PHE A 35 -3.26 -21.32 13.96
N ALA A 36 -3.49 -22.64 14.06
CA ALA A 36 -4.72 -23.18 14.65
C ALA A 36 -4.71 -23.08 16.18
N CYS A 37 -5.92 -23.00 16.76
CA CYS A 37 -6.07 -23.06 18.21
C CYS A 37 -5.58 -24.43 18.73
N ARG A 38 -4.61 -24.40 19.64
CA ARG A 38 -4.01 -25.61 20.22
C ARG A 38 -4.88 -26.26 21.30
N CYS A 39 -6.11 -25.80 21.49
CA CYS A 39 -6.97 -26.29 22.56
C CYS A 39 -7.58 -27.68 22.29
N ASP A 40 -7.59 -28.12 21.03
CA ASP A 40 -8.09 -29.43 20.65
C ASP A 40 -7.29 -30.05 19.51
N PHE A 41 -6.27 -30.84 19.88
CA PHE A 41 -5.47 -31.60 18.92
C PHE A 41 -6.14 -32.90 18.45
N SER A 42 -7.33 -33.24 18.96
CA SER A 42 -8.03 -34.48 18.61
C SER A 42 -8.68 -34.42 17.23
N ASP A 43 -8.94 -33.21 16.71
CA ASP A 43 -9.59 -33.02 15.41
C ASP A 43 -8.65 -32.42 14.37
N ILE A 44 -8.31 -33.23 13.39
CA ILE A 44 -7.43 -32.85 12.26
C ILE A 44 -8.01 -31.73 11.39
N LEU A 45 -9.33 -31.45 11.48
CA LEU A 45 -10.00 -30.38 10.74
C LEU A 45 -9.98 -29.03 11.47
N THR A 46 -9.42 -28.97 12.68
CA THR A 46 -9.33 -27.72 13.47
C THR A 46 -8.74 -26.56 12.68
N PRO A 47 -7.61 -26.68 11.96
CA PRO A 47 -7.04 -25.56 11.20
C PRO A 47 -8.01 -24.99 10.14
N ILE A 48 -8.76 -25.86 9.47
CA ILE A 48 -9.76 -25.46 8.46
C ILE A 48 -10.93 -24.73 9.12
N ARG A 49 -11.45 -25.24 10.23
CA ARG A 49 -12.56 -24.62 10.96
C ARG A 49 -12.18 -23.27 11.56
N ASP A 50 -10.99 -23.17 12.14
CA ASP A 50 -10.47 -21.92 12.71
C ASP A 50 -10.32 -20.87 11.62
N PHE A 51 -9.76 -21.23 10.46
CA PHE A 51 -9.65 -20.34 9.33
C PHE A 51 -11.02 -19.86 8.83
N LYS A 52 -11.98 -20.79 8.60
CA LYS A 52 -13.35 -20.43 8.19
C LYS A 52 -14.04 -19.55 9.24
N THR A 53 -13.81 -19.79 10.52
CA THR A 53 -14.35 -18.97 11.62
C THR A 53 -13.76 -17.57 11.61
N MET A 54 -12.45 -17.43 11.37
CA MET A 54 -11.77 -16.16 11.21
C MET A 54 -12.36 -15.36 10.04
N VAL A 55 -12.47 -15.95 8.85
CA VAL A 55 -13.05 -15.30 7.67
C VAL A 55 -14.49 -14.84 7.95
N LYS A 56 -15.32 -15.73 8.51
CA LYS A 56 -16.70 -15.39 8.89
C LYS A 56 -16.77 -14.22 9.86
N THR A 57 -15.86 -14.17 10.83
CA THR A 57 -15.81 -13.08 11.83
C THR A 57 -15.44 -11.76 11.18
N PHE A 58 -14.44 -11.73 10.30
CA PHE A 58 -14.09 -10.53 9.54
C PHE A 58 -15.23 -10.07 8.64
N HIS A 59 -15.88 -10.97 7.92
CA HIS A 59 -17.04 -10.64 7.08
C HIS A 59 -18.20 -10.05 7.89
N ALA A 60 -18.45 -10.55 9.09
CA ALA A 60 -19.48 -10.01 9.98
C ALA A 60 -19.17 -8.55 10.39
N HIS A 61 -17.90 -8.13 10.34
CA HIS A 61 -17.47 -6.75 10.57
C HIS A 61 -17.27 -5.93 9.27
N GLY A 62 -17.66 -6.47 8.11
CA GLY A 62 -17.50 -5.81 6.80
C GLY A 62 -16.04 -5.67 6.36
N ILE A 63 -15.19 -6.61 6.79
CA ILE A 63 -13.76 -6.67 6.44
C ILE A 63 -13.57 -7.88 5.53
N GLU A 64 -12.98 -7.67 4.37
CA GLU A 64 -12.63 -8.73 3.41
C GLU A 64 -11.28 -9.35 3.77
N VAL A 65 -11.11 -10.61 3.37
CA VAL A 65 -9.88 -11.38 3.61
C VAL A 65 -9.20 -11.69 2.29
N ILE A 66 -7.98 -11.19 2.13
CA ILE A 66 -7.13 -11.41 0.94
C ILE A 66 -5.95 -12.27 1.36
N LEU A 67 -5.73 -13.39 0.67
CA LEU A 67 -4.60 -14.25 0.96
C LEU A 67 -3.35 -13.82 0.19
N ASP A 68 -2.21 -13.88 0.87
CA ASP A 68 -0.89 -13.82 0.26
C ASP A 68 -0.51 -15.23 -0.18
N VAL A 69 -0.25 -15.45 -1.47
CA VAL A 69 -0.04 -16.78 -2.05
C VAL A 69 1.25 -16.88 -2.81
N VAL A 70 1.95 -18.00 -2.61
CA VAL A 70 3.26 -18.28 -3.20
C VAL A 70 3.13 -19.46 -4.17
N TYR A 71 2.90 -19.17 -5.46
CA TYR A 71 2.85 -20.19 -6.52
C TYR A 71 4.05 -20.14 -7.45
N ASN A 72 5.00 -19.24 -7.20
CA ASN A 72 6.17 -19.05 -8.04
C ASN A 72 7.29 -20.04 -7.72
N HIS A 73 7.39 -20.52 -6.48
CA HIS A 73 8.38 -21.50 -6.01
C HIS A 73 7.79 -22.42 -4.93
N THR A 74 8.58 -23.38 -4.47
CA THR A 74 8.23 -24.32 -3.41
C THR A 74 9.35 -24.43 -2.37
N ALA A 75 9.02 -25.03 -1.22
CA ALA A 75 9.94 -25.34 -0.14
C ALA A 75 11.06 -26.35 -0.49
N GLU A 76 11.05 -26.89 -1.73
CA GLU A 76 12.06 -27.91 -2.13
C GLU A 76 13.42 -27.30 -2.53
N GLY A 77 13.52 -25.94 -2.60
CA GLY A 77 14.79 -25.24 -2.86
C GLY A 77 15.46 -25.64 -4.17
N ASN A 78 16.78 -25.55 -4.23
CA ASN A 78 17.57 -25.90 -5.43
C ASN A 78 17.84 -27.41 -5.55
N HIS A 79 18.72 -27.81 -6.47
CA HIS A 79 19.09 -29.21 -6.74
C HIS A 79 19.70 -29.97 -5.55
N LEU A 80 20.09 -29.28 -4.48
CA LEU A 80 20.57 -29.86 -3.20
C LEU A 80 19.48 -29.90 -2.14
N GLY A 81 18.31 -29.30 -2.42
CA GLY A 81 17.21 -29.27 -1.49
C GLY A 81 16.49 -30.61 -1.33
N PRO A 82 15.59 -30.74 -0.34
CA PRO A 82 14.86 -31.97 -0.06
C PRO A 82 13.83 -32.30 -1.14
N THR A 83 13.41 -33.55 -1.21
CA THR A 83 12.24 -34.00 -1.95
C THR A 83 11.07 -34.11 -0.99
N LEU A 84 10.12 -33.17 -1.05
CA LEU A 84 9.02 -33.05 -0.10
C LEU A 84 7.65 -33.25 -0.76
N CYS A 85 7.47 -32.76 -1.98
CA CYS A 85 6.19 -32.75 -2.66
C CYS A 85 6.35 -32.99 -4.18
N TYR A 86 6.36 -31.95 -5.01
CA TYR A 86 6.23 -32.04 -6.47
C TYR A 86 7.46 -32.63 -7.17
N ARG A 87 8.65 -32.45 -6.59
CA ARG A 87 9.87 -33.08 -7.10
C ARG A 87 9.77 -34.60 -7.13
N GLY A 88 9.16 -35.18 -6.08
CA GLY A 88 8.96 -36.62 -5.99
C GLY A 88 7.83 -37.15 -6.89
N ILE A 89 6.91 -36.28 -7.32
CA ILE A 89 5.79 -36.66 -8.21
C ILE A 89 6.27 -36.63 -9.67
N ASP A 90 6.71 -35.48 -10.17
CA ASP A 90 7.23 -35.30 -11.52
C ASP A 90 8.07 -34.02 -11.62
N ASN A 91 9.37 -34.13 -11.40
CA ASN A 91 10.29 -33.00 -11.41
C ASN A 91 10.29 -32.23 -12.76
N LEU A 92 10.11 -32.93 -13.90
CA LEU A 92 10.11 -32.31 -15.21
C LEU A 92 8.87 -31.49 -15.49
N ALA A 93 7.72 -31.93 -14.97
CA ALA A 93 6.46 -31.24 -15.15
C ALA A 93 6.35 -29.99 -14.24
N TYR A 94 6.76 -30.14 -12.96
CA TYR A 94 6.48 -29.10 -11.95
C TYR A 94 7.52 -28.00 -11.89
N TYR A 95 8.78 -28.24 -12.32
CA TYR A 95 9.83 -27.23 -12.19
C TYR A 95 10.41 -26.81 -13.53
N ARG A 96 10.86 -25.56 -13.59
CA ARG A 96 11.65 -25.05 -14.72
C ARG A 96 13.08 -25.53 -14.57
N LEU A 97 13.49 -26.43 -15.45
CA LEU A 97 14.84 -26.98 -15.46
C LEU A 97 15.71 -26.27 -16.49
N ASN A 98 17.00 -26.17 -16.21
CA ASN A 98 17.99 -25.68 -17.16
C ASN A 98 18.09 -26.66 -18.34
N GLU A 99 18.00 -26.16 -19.57
CA GLU A 99 17.97 -26.97 -20.78
C GLU A 99 19.30 -27.70 -21.05
N GLU A 100 20.43 -27.07 -20.74
CA GLU A 100 21.77 -27.63 -20.93
C GLU A 100 22.10 -28.70 -19.90
N ASN A 101 21.63 -28.49 -18.65
CA ASN A 101 21.84 -29.43 -17.56
C ASN A 101 20.64 -29.50 -16.64
N ARG A 102 19.75 -30.46 -16.87
CA ARG A 102 18.49 -30.66 -16.13
C ARG A 102 18.65 -31.01 -14.65
N ARG A 103 19.86 -31.12 -14.15
CA ARG A 103 20.14 -31.18 -12.72
C ARG A 103 19.84 -29.88 -12.04
N PHE A 104 19.97 -28.73 -12.71
CA PHE A 104 19.79 -27.40 -12.16
C PHE A 104 18.43 -26.84 -12.53
N TYR A 105 17.92 -25.98 -11.67
CA TYR A 105 16.68 -25.25 -11.87
C TYR A 105 16.94 -23.88 -12.47
N ILE A 106 16.01 -23.38 -13.29
CA ILE A 106 15.90 -21.95 -13.59
C ILE A 106 15.22 -21.30 -12.41
N ASP A 107 15.83 -20.27 -11.86
CA ASP A 107 15.36 -19.59 -10.65
C ASP A 107 15.14 -18.11 -10.92
N PHE A 108 13.85 -17.71 -11.00
CA PHE A 108 13.41 -16.33 -11.08
C PHE A 108 12.99 -15.77 -9.70
N THR A 109 13.15 -16.56 -8.64
CA THR A 109 12.56 -16.27 -7.33
C THR A 109 13.59 -15.96 -6.26
N GLY A 110 14.84 -16.39 -6.45
CA GLY A 110 15.88 -16.31 -5.42
C GLY A 110 15.78 -17.42 -4.36
N CYS A 111 14.77 -18.32 -4.47
CA CYS A 111 14.51 -19.39 -3.51
C CYS A 111 15.05 -20.76 -3.99
N GLY A 112 15.71 -20.79 -5.12
CA GLY A 112 16.39 -21.98 -5.67
C GLY A 112 15.61 -22.76 -6.71
N ASN A 113 14.33 -22.47 -6.92
CA ASN A 113 13.51 -23.07 -7.98
C ASN A 113 12.43 -22.10 -8.47
N SER A 114 11.91 -22.35 -9.67
CA SER A 114 10.69 -21.74 -10.16
C SER A 114 9.73 -22.84 -10.63
N LEU A 115 8.46 -22.73 -10.24
CA LEU A 115 7.39 -23.59 -10.75
C LEU A 115 7.20 -23.39 -12.26
N ASN A 116 6.96 -24.48 -12.98
CA ASN A 116 6.74 -24.48 -14.41
C ASN A 116 5.27 -24.21 -14.73
N VAL A 117 4.85 -22.96 -14.60
CA VAL A 117 3.47 -22.52 -14.87
C VAL A 117 3.04 -22.68 -16.33
N ASN A 118 3.98 -22.98 -17.26
CA ASN A 118 3.65 -23.27 -18.65
C ASN A 118 3.18 -24.72 -18.84
N HIS A 119 3.37 -25.58 -17.82
CA HIS A 119 2.88 -26.94 -17.87
C HIS A 119 1.40 -27.01 -17.49
N PRO A 120 0.50 -27.64 -18.32
CA PRO A 120 -0.95 -27.62 -18.08
C PRO A 120 -1.37 -28.16 -16.72
N ARG A 121 -0.67 -29.15 -16.18
CA ARG A 121 -1.00 -29.75 -14.87
C ARG A 121 -0.62 -28.86 -13.70
N VAL A 122 0.44 -28.06 -13.86
CA VAL A 122 0.83 -27.05 -12.86
C VAL A 122 -0.18 -25.91 -12.83
N LEU A 123 -0.58 -25.41 -14.01
CA LEU A 123 -1.67 -24.43 -14.10
C LEU A 123 -2.98 -24.95 -13.50
N GLN A 124 -3.35 -26.20 -13.82
CA GLN A 124 -4.55 -26.82 -13.24
C GLN A 124 -4.47 -26.84 -11.71
N LEU A 125 -3.35 -27.27 -11.14
CA LEU A 125 -3.13 -27.31 -9.69
C LEU A 125 -3.32 -25.92 -9.07
N ILE A 126 -2.75 -24.88 -9.68
CA ILE A 126 -2.87 -23.49 -9.19
C ILE A 126 -4.33 -23.01 -9.27
N MET A 127 -5.00 -23.23 -10.41
CA MET A 127 -6.39 -22.81 -10.59
C MET A 127 -7.33 -23.53 -9.63
N ASP A 128 -7.13 -24.82 -9.40
CA ASP A 128 -7.95 -25.59 -8.44
C ASP A 128 -7.71 -25.15 -7.00
N SER A 129 -6.47 -24.80 -6.65
CA SER A 129 -6.15 -24.19 -5.35
C SER A 129 -6.84 -22.84 -5.17
N LEU A 130 -6.76 -21.94 -6.13
CA LEU A 130 -7.42 -20.64 -6.07
C LEU A 130 -8.94 -20.78 -5.91
N ARG A 131 -9.58 -21.68 -6.69
CA ARG A 131 -11.02 -21.96 -6.56
C ARG A 131 -11.38 -22.53 -5.20
N TYR A 132 -10.58 -23.44 -4.65
CA TYR A 132 -10.76 -23.99 -3.31
C TYR A 132 -10.80 -22.89 -2.24
N TRP A 133 -9.83 -21.97 -2.27
CA TRP A 133 -9.78 -20.88 -1.30
C TRP A 133 -10.96 -19.91 -1.43
N VAL A 134 -11.47 -19.68 -2.63
CA VAL A 134 -12.66 -18.82 -2.85
C VAL A 134 -13.94 -19.55 -2.47
N LEU A 135 -14.16 -20.77 -2.98
CA LEU A 135 -15.44 -21.47 -2.84
C LEU A 135 -15.61 -22.12 -1.48
N GLU A 136 -14.55 -22.76 -0.95
CA GLU A 136 -14.60 -23.50 0.30
C GLU A 136 -14.18 -22.67 1.49
N MET A 137 -13.16 -21.84 1.34
CA MET A 137 -12.58 -21.09 2.44
C MET A 137 -13.09 -19.64 2.49
N HIS A 138 -13.86 -19.20 1.47
CA HIS A 138 -14.56 -17.94 1.36
C HIS A 138 -13.67 -16.68 1.42
N VAL A 139 -12.46 -16.73 0.84
CA VAL A 139 -11.61 -15.56 0.72
C VAL A 139 -12.07 -14.64 -0.41
N ASP A 140 -11.75 -13.33 -0.29
CA ASP A 140 -12.22 -12.29 -1.21
C ASP A 140 -11.18 -11.90 -2.28
N GLY A 141 -10.00 -12.51 -2.23
CA GLY A 141 -8.95 -12.25 -3.20
C GLY A 141 -7.58 -12.78 -2.80
N PHE A 142 -6.61 -12.46 -3.65
CA PHE A 142 -5.24 -12.93 -3.50
C PHE A 142 -4.23 -11.83 -3.79
N ARG A 143 -3.13 -11.82 -3.03
CA ARG A 143 -1.88 -11.16 -3.40
C ARG A 143 -0.90 -12.24 -3.83
N PHE A 144 -0.42 -12.14 -5.04
CA PHE A 144 0.53 -13.09 -5.62
C PHE A 144 1.95 -12.61 -5.39
N ASP A 145 2.69 -13.40 -4.62
CA ASP A 145 4.12 -13.23 -4.42
C ASP A 145 4.88 -13.36 -5.72
N LEU A 146 5.85 -12.48 -5.98
CA LEU A 146 6.67 -12.45 -7.20
C LEU A 146 5.85 -12.75 -8.47
N ALA A 147 4.74 -12.06 -8.66
CA ALA A 147 3.76 -12.39 -9.69
C ALA A 147 4.32 -12.32 -11.12
N SER A 148 5.41 -11.58 -11.36
CA SER A 148 6.11 -11.55 -12.64
C SER A 148 6.65 -12.92 -13.03
N ALA A 149 7.11 -13.72 -12.07
CA ALA A 149 7.63 -15.07 -12.31
C ALA A 149 6.55 -16.03 -12.86
N LEU A 150 5.27 -15.83 -12.48
CA LEU A 150 4.13 -16.62 -12.95
C LEU A 150 3.71 -16.27 -14.39
N ALA A 151 4.13 -15.12 -14.88
CA ALA A 151 3.79 -14.61 -16.20
C ALA A 151 4.96 -14.69 -17.19
N ARG A 152 6.00 -15.45 -16.86
CA ARG A 152 7.10 -15.70 -17.77
C ARG A 152 6.74 -16.88 -18.68
N GLU A 153 6.55 -16.61 -19.96
CA GLU A 153 6.43 -17.68 -20.94
C GLU A 153 7.80 -18.39 -21.04
N LEU A 154 8.64 -18.29 -21.93
CA LEU A 154 9.95 -18.98 -21.85
C LEU A 154 10.84 -18.34 -20.75
N TYR A 155 11.35 -17.17 -20.99
CA TYR A 155 12.24 -16.46 -20.07
C TYR A 155 11.75 -15.05 -19.75
N GLU A 156 10.96 -14.45 -20.62
CA GLU A 156 10.51 -13.07 -20.52
C GLU A 156 9.07 -12.99 -19.98
N PHE A 157 8.78 -11.87 -19.31
CA PHE A 157 7.43 -11.54 -18.89
C PHE A 157 6.54 -11.28 -20.10
N ASP A 158 5.34 -11.87 -20.12
CA ASP A 158 4.34 -11.65 -21.16
C ASP A 158 2.99 -11.28 -20.54
N GLN A 159 2.43 -10.11 -20.92
CA GLN A 159 1.08 -9.68 -20.51
C GLN A 159 -0.03 -10.61 -21.01
N LEU A 160 0.24 -11.39 -22.05
CA LEU A 160 -0.68 -12.37 -22.65
C LEU A 160 -0.41 -13.79 -22.16
N ALA A 161 0.47 -13.96 -21.17
CA ALA A 161 0.80 -15.27 -20.63
C ALA A 161 -0.45 -16.10 -20.31
N THR A 162 -0.32 -17.40 -20.52
CA THR A 162 -1.40 -18.38 -20.31
C THR A 162 -1.98 -18.28 -18.89
N PHE A 163 -1.15 -18.02 -17.90
CA PHE A 163 -1.56 -17.79 -16.51
C PHE A 163 -2.59 -16.65 -16.40
N PHE A 164 -2.32 -15.49 -17.00
CA PHE A 164 -3.27 -14.38 -16.98
C PHE A 164 -4.56 -14.67 -17.73
N THR A 165 -4.44 -15.31 -18.89
CA THR A 165 -5.59 -15.65 -19.73
C THR A 165 -6.54 -16.59 -18.98
N LEU A 166 -6.02 -17.62 -18.32
CA LEU A 166 -6.84 -18.56 -17.54
C LEU A 166 -7.53 -17.87 -16.36
N ILE A 167 -6.84 -17.01 -15.63
CA ILE A 167 -7.44 -16.24 -14.52
C ILE A 167 -8.55 -15.31 -15.02
N GLN A 168 -8.31 -14.60 -16.12
CA GLN A 168 -9.28 -13.63 -16.65
C GLN A 168 -10.57 -14.27 -17.15
N GLN A 169 -10.49 -15.48 -17.71
CA GLN A 169 -11.67 -16.20 -18.22
C GLN A 169 -12.37 -17.08 -17.17
N ASP A 170 -11.73 -17.32 -16.02
CA ASP A 170 -12.31 -18.15 -14.96
C ASP A 170 -13.51 -17.45 -14.31
N PRO A 171 -14.71 -18.07 -14.28
CA PRO A 171 -15.92 -17.40 -13.81
C PRO A 171 -15.94 -17.11 -12.31
N ILE A 172 -15.02 -17.72 -11.54
CA ILE A 172 -14.87 -17.54 -10.09
C ILE A 172 -13.74 -16.58 -9.79
N ILE A 173 -12.54 -16.89 -10.27
CA ILE A 173 -11.32 -16.15 -9.92
C ILE A 173 -11.32 -14.74 -10.53
N SER A 174 -11.89 -14.54 -11.71
CA SER A 174 -11.98 -13.19 -12.31
C SER A 174 -12.86 -12.22 -11.51
N ARG A 175 -13.63 -12.69 -10.54
CA ARG A 175 -14.54 -11.87 -9.72
C ARG A 175 -13.99 -11.48 -8.36
N VAL A 176 -12.87 -12.04 -7.95
CA VAL A 176 -12.20 -11.69 -6.69
C VAL A 176 -11.06 -10.70 -6.92
N LYS A 177 -10.52 -10.14 -5.85
CA LYS A 177 -9.41 -9.18 -5.93
C LYS A 177 -8.11 -9.88 -6.29
N LEU A 178 -7.43 -9.36 -7.31
CA LEU A 178 -6.17 -9.90 -7.82
C LEU A 178 -5.10 -8.83 -7.66
N ILE A 179 -4.18 -9.06 -6.74
CA ILE A 179 -3.11 -8.13 -6.40
C ILE A 179 -1.78 -8.77 -6.80
N ALA A 180 -1.00 -8.07 -7.60
CA ALA A 180 0.34 -8.51 -7.97
C ALA A 180 1.41 -7.83 -7.10
N GLU A 181 2.39 -8.62 -6.68
CA GLU A 181 3.73 -8.11 -6.47
C GLU A 181 4.40 -8.09 -7.84
N PRO A 182 4.55 -6.92 -8.49
CA PRO A 182 4.84 -6.84 -9.93
C PRO A 182 6.33 -6.85 -10.22
N TRP A 183 7.07 -7.77 -9.60
CA TRP A 183 8.50 -8.02 -9.87
C TRP A 183 8.88 -9.47 -9.58
N ASP A 184 10.09 -9.81 -10.01
CA ASP A 184 10.86 -10.99 -9.63
C ASP A 184 12.37 -10.68 -9.74
N VAL A 185 13.24 -11.62 -9.40
CA VAL A 185 14.70 -11.40 -9.40
C VAL A 185 15.37 -11.67 -10.76
N GLY A 186 14.62 -12.14 -11.75
CA GLY A 186 15.15 -12.41 -13.08
C GLY A 186 15.35 -11.15 -13.93
N PRO A 187 16.09 -11.26 -15.04
CA PRO A 187 16.24 -10.14 -15.99
C PRO A 187 14.87 -9.63 -16.46
N GLY A 188 14.69 -8.29 -16.48
CA GLY A 188 13.42 -7.67 -16.85
C GLY A 188 12.27 -7.97 -15.89
N GLY A 189 12.54 -8.39 -14.65
CA GLY A 189 11.52 -8.81 -13.70
C GLY A 189 10.65 -7.69 -13.15
N TYR A 190 11.10 -6.43 -13.12
CA TYR A 190 10.33 -5.30 -12.59
C TYR A 190 9.27 -4.83 -13.58
N GLN A 191 7.99 -5.12 -13.31
CA GLN A 191 6.87 -4.99 -14.24
C GLN A 191 5.75 -4.07 -13.74
N VAL A 192 6.06 -3.10 -12.87
CA VAL A 192 5.07 -2.13 -12.37
C VAL A 192 4.47 -1.34 -13.54
N GLY A 193 3.15 -1.39 -13.68
CA GLY A 193 2.38 -0.79 -14.79
C GLY A 193 2.06 -1.75 -15.93
N ASN A 194 2.61 -2.97 -15.94
CA ASN A 194 2.53 -3.89 -17.08
C ASN A 194 1.57 -5.08 -16.88
N PHE A 195 0.86 -5.17 -15.77
CA PHE A 195 -0.12 -6.25 -15.55
C PHE A 195 -1.45 -5.99 -16.27
N PRO A 196 -2.22 -7.04 -16.59
CA PRO A 196 -3.51 -6.89 -17.30
C PRO A 196 -4.58 -6.12 -16.51
N PRO A 197 -5.68 -5.66 -17.16
CA PRO A 197 -6.67 -4.75 -16.55
C PRO A 197 -7.35 -5.23 -15.26
N LEU A 198 -7.53 -6.53 -15.02
CA LEU A 198 -8.14 -7.05 -13.78
C LEU A 198 -7.22 -6.98 -12.57
N TRP A 199 -5.91 -6.81 -12.79
CA TRP A 199 -4.92 -6.81 -11.74
C TRP A 199 -4.70 -5.43 -11.15
N VAL A 200 -4.51 -5.38 -9.85
CA VAL A 200 -3.95 -4.23 -9.15
C VAL A 200 -2.54 -4.58 -8.68
N GLU A 201 -1.69 -3.59 -8.53
CA GLU A 201 -0.25 -3.80 -8.32
C GLU A 201 0.25 -3.07 -7.09
N TRP A 202 1.16 -3.69 -6.36
CA TRP A 202 1.97 -2.97 -5.38
C TRP A 202 2.85 -1.96 -6.12
N ASN A 203 2.63 -0.68 -5.87
CA ASN A 203 3.33 0.39 -6.58
C ASN A 203 4.67 0.73 -5.91
N GLY A 204 5.73 0.02 -6.29
CA GLY A 204 7.09 0.27 -5.79
C GLY A 204 7.59 1.68 -6.11
N LYS A 205 7.19 2.27 -7.26
CA LYS A 205 7.55 3.66 -7.60
C LYS A 205 6.91 4.67 -6.65
N TYR A 206 5.66 4.42 -6.23
CA TYR A 206 5.03 5.25 -5.19
C TYR A 206 5.83 5.19 -3.90
N ARG A 207 6.14 3.99 -3.40
CA ARG A 207 6.93 3.78 -2.18
C ARG A 207 8.23 4.58 -2.23
N ASP A 208 9.00 4.37 -3.28
CA ASP A 208 10.34 4.94 -3.38
C ASP A 208 10.30 6.47 -3.52
N THR A 209 9.38 7.00 -4.32
CA THR A 209 9.22 8.45 -4.50
C THR A 209 8.81 9.12 -3.18
N ILE A 210 7.81 8.57 -2.48
CA ILE A 210 7.32 9.16 -1.23
C ILE A 210 8.36 9.07 -0.11
N ARG A 211 9.08 7.94 0.01
CA ARG A 211 10.20 7.83 0.94
C ARG A 211 11.30 8.84 0.63
N ALA A 212 11.70 8.93 -0.64
CA ALA A 212 12.78 9.82 -1.06
C ALA A 212 12.45 11.29 -0.83
N ILE A 213 11.26 11.75 -1.23
CA ILE A 213 10.92 13.18 -1.11
C ILE A 213 10.77 13.62 0.35
N TRP A 214 10.30 12.74 1.24
CA TRP A 214 10.16 13.05 2.66
C TRP A 214 11.44 12.88 3.48
N ASN A 215 12.30 11.94 3.13
CA ASN A 215 13.51 11.61 3.91
C ASN A 215 14.79 12.20 3.33
N MET A 216 14.85 12.40 2.01
CA MET A 216 16.01 12.93 1.27
C MET A 216 15.52 13.91 0.20
N PRO A 217 14.90 15.04 0.58
CA PRO A 217 14.19 15.89 -0.35
C PRO A 217 15.10 16.42 -1.47
N SER A 218 14.61 16.25 -2.69
CA SER A 218 15.20 16.84 -3.88
C SER A 218 14.11 17.51 -4.72
N PRO A 219 14.29 18.74 -5.18
CA PRO A 219 13.32 19.41 -6.05
C PRO A 219 13.00 18.64 -7.32
N SER A 220 13.92 17.83 -7.82
CA SER A 220 13.71 16.98 -9.00
C SER A 220 12.62 15.90 -8.79
N LEU A 221 12.25 15.60 -7.54
CA LEU A 221 11.21 14.63 -7.21
C LEU A 221 9.79 15.22 -7.18
N LEU A 222 9.61 16.55 -7.25
CA LEU A 222 8.28 17.17 -7.16
C LEU A 222 7.32 16.70 -8.25
N GLY A 223 7.77 16.66 -9.50
CA GLY A 223 6.96 16.17 -10.61
C GLY A 223 6.60 14.69 -10.47
N GLU A 224 7.56 13.86 -10.06
CA GLU A 224 7.32 12.44 -9.81
C GLU A 224 6.34 12.26 -8.64
N MET A 225 6.51 12.99 -7.54
CA MET A 225 5.59 12.96 -6.40
C MET A 225 4.16 13.35 -6.81
N ALA A 226 4.02 14.40 -7.63
CA ALA A 226 2.71 14.82 -8.15
C ALA A 226 2.02 13.69 -8.94
N LEU A 227 2.74 12.96 -9.79
CA LEU A 227 2.23 11.79 -10.50
C LEU A 227 1.83 10.68 -9.52
N ARG A 228 2.66 10.41 -8.51
CA ARG A 228 2.39 9.33 -7.54
C ARG A 228 1.14 9.61 -6.71
N ILE A 229 1.00 10.81 -6.14
CA ILE A 229 -0.17 11.13 -5.29
C ILE A 229 -1.48 11.29 -6.06
N THR A 230 -1.43 11.45 -7.37
CA THR A 230 -2.63 11.57 -8.25
C THR A 230 -3.02 10.25 -8.94
N GLY A 231 -2.49 9.12 -8.47
CA GLY A 231 -2.89 7.78 -8.92
C GLY A 231 -1.99 7.15 -9.97
N SER A 232 -0.79 7.73 -10.24
CA SER A 232 0.21 7.15 -11.16
C SER A 232 -0.33 6.91 -12.58
N GLY A 233 -0.98 7.93 -13.18
CA GLY A 233 -1.58 7.84 -14.51
C GLY A 233 -0.58 7.49 -15.61
N ASP A 234 0.69 7.87 -15.47
CA ASP A 234 1.78 7.49 -16.36
C ASP A 234 2.00 5.96 -16.46
N LEU A 235 1.64 5.22 -15.40
CA LEU A 235 1.77 3.77 -15.32
C LEU A 235 0.49 3.04 -15.80
N TYR A 236 -0.69 3.59 -15.50
CA TYR A 236 -1.93 2.82 -15.62
C TYR A 236 -2.92 3.35 -16.66
N ASP A 237 -2.93 4.66 -16.96
CA ASP A 237 -3.94 5.23 -17.85
C ASP A 237 -3.82 4.73 -19.31
N LYS A 238 -2.60 4.55 -19.80
CA LYS A 238 -2.34 4.06 -21.16
C LYS A 238 -2.88 2.64 -21.44
N SER A 239 -2.97 1.82 -20.41
CA SER A 239 -3.52 0.46 -20.48
C SER A 239 -5.03 0.41 -20.22
N GLY A 240 -5.70 1.58 -20.10
CA GLY A 240 -7.12 1.68 -19.76
C GLY A 240 -7.45 1.32 -18.32
N ARG A 241 -6.44 1.15 -17.47
CA ARG A 241 -6.60 0.90 -16.03
C ARG A 241 -6.96 2.20 -15.31
N LYS A 242 -7.40 2.09 -14.10
CA LYS A 242 -7.89 3.17 -13.26
C LYS A 242 -6.94 3.46 -12.10
N PRO A 243 -7.05 4.60 -11.38
CA PRO A 243 -6.21 4.90 -10.22
C PRO A 243 -6.16 3.80 -9.16
N ASN A 244 -7.25 3.05 -9.00
CA ASN A 244 -7.32 1.91 -8.07
C ASN A 244 -6.45 0.71 -8.48
N ALA A 245 -5.86 0.70 -9.68
CA ALA A 245 -4.83 -0.26 -10.05
C ALA A 245 -3.54 -0.10 -9.21
N SER A 246 -3.33 1.09 -8.64
CA SER A 246 -2.20 1.37 -7.77
C SER A 246 -2.51 1.03 -6.32
N ILE A 247 -1.85 0.02 -5.76
CA ILE A 247 -1.75 -0.16 -4.31
C ILE A 247 -0.58 0.70 -3.84
N ASN A 248 -0.92 1.82 -3.21
CA ASN A 248 0.05 2.77 -2.66
C ASN A 248 0.51 2.29 -1.28
N TYR A 249 1.80 2.32 -1.01
CA TYR A 249 2.33 1.98 0.30
C TYR A 249 3.64 2.71 0.58
N VAL A 250 3.96 2.85 1.85
CA VAL A 250 5.24 3.38 2.33
C VAL A 250 6.12 2.24 2.86
N THR A 251 5.50 1.29 3.52
CA THR A 251 6.12 0.13 4.17
C THR A 251 5.29 -1.13 3.89
N CYS A 252 5.93 -2.28 3.95
CA CYS A 252 5.27 -3.59 3.88
C CYS A 252 5.99 -4.56 4.85
N HIS A 253 5.78 -5.87 4.71
CA HIS A 253 6.48 -6.88 5.52
C HIS A 253 7.98 -6.92 5.24
N ASP A 254 8.36 -6.60 4.01
CA ASP A 254 9.75 -6.51 3.55
C ASP A 254 10.27 -5.08 3.67
N GLY A 255 11.49 -4.92 4.15
CA GLY A 255 12.10 -3.62 4.42
C GLY A 255 11.84 -3.10 5.84
N PHE A 256 12.15 -1.84 6.07
CA PHE A 256 11.93 -1.18 7.35
C PHE A 256 10.44 -0.97 7.65
N THR A 257 10.07 -1.11 8.95
CA THR A 257 8.80 -0.61 9.46
C THR A 257 8.76 0.92 9.38
N LEU A 258 7.59 1.53 9.56
CA LEU A 258 7.46 2.99 9.59
C LEU A 258 8.31 3.63 10.70
N GLN A 259 8.42 2.97 11.85
CA GLN A 259 9.26 3.44 12.96
C GLN A 259 10.75 3.33 12.60
N ASP A 260 11.17 2.24 11.96
CA ASP A 260 12.56 2.03 11.60
C ASP A 260 12.99 2.94 10.44
N LEU A 261 12.08 3.22 9.50
CA LEU A 261 12.29 4.13 8.37
C LEU A 261 12.70 5.56 8.82
N VAL A 262 12.28 5.98 10.00
CA VAL A 262 12.61 7.28 10.58
C VAL A 262 13.66 7.19 11.70
N SER A 263 14.21 5.99 11.96
CA SER A 263 15.11 5.75 13.08
C SER A 263 16.46 5.16 12.70
N PHE A 264 16.56 4.52 11.52
CA PHE A 264 17.77 3.85 11.08
C PHE A 264 18.14 4.26 9.65
N ASN A 265 19.43 4.52 9.42
CA ASN A 265 19.97 4.73 8.09
C ASN A 265 20.53 3.45 7.48
N ARG A 266 20.88 2.49 8.32
CA ARG A 266 21.47 1.21 7.91
C ARG A 266 20.64 0.05 8.44
N LYS A 267 20.65 -1.06 7.72
CA LYS A 267 20.04 -2.30 8.17
C LYS A 267 20.85 -2.95 9.30
N HIS A 268 20.16 -3.62 10.21
CA HIS A 268 20.71 -4.34 11.35
C HIS A 268 20.12 -5.76 11.38
N ASN A 269 20.53 -6.60 10.41
CA ASN A 269 20.01 -7.95 10.19
C ASN A 269 20.88 -9.04 10.86
N GLU A 270 21.77 -8.69 11.79
CA GLU A 270 22.70 -9.62 12.43
C GLU A 270 21.98 -10.80 13.10
N ALA A 271 20.76 -10.57 13.60
CA ALA A 271 19.92 -11.60 14.20
C ALA A 271 19.55 -12.73 13.21
N ASN A 272 19.55 -12.46 11.90
CA ASN A 272 19.26 -13.44 10.85
C ASN A 272 20.44 -14.40 10.59
N LYS A 273 21.60 -14.13 11.18
CA LYS A 273 22.83 -14.95 11.05
C LYS A 273 23.28 -15.11 9.58
N GLU A 274 23.19 -14.02 8.81
CA GLU A 274 23.62 -13.91 7.41
C GLU A 274 24.71 -12.85 7.20
N ASP A 275 25.44 -12.50 8.27
CA ASP A 275 26.49 -11.47 8.25
C ASP A 275 25.98 -10.11 7.75
N ASN A 276 24.70 -9.79 8.01
CA ASN A 276 24.03 -8.56 7.57
C ASN A 276 24.07 -8.35 6.03
N ARG A 277 24.16 -9.44 5.25
CA ARG A 277 24.18 -9.39 3.77
C ARG A 277 22.79 -9.40 3.15
N ASP A 278 21.82 -10.00 3.83
CA ASP A 278 20.42 -10.10 3.46
C ASP A 278 19.67 -8.76 3.56
N GLY A 279 18.53 -8.66 2.88
CA GLY A 279 17.72 -7.45 2.83
C GLY A 279 18.32 -6.31 2.00
N ASP A 280 17.53 -5.26 1.76
CA ASP A 280 17.91 -4.13 0.91
C ASP A 280 18.91 -3.19 1.63
N ASN A 281 19.89 -2.68 0.88
CA ASN A 281 20.83 -1.66 1.35
C ASN A 281 20.29 -0.24 1.16
N ASN A 282 19.33 -0.03 0.26
CA ASN A 282 18.77 1.27 -0.07
C ASN A 282 17.36 1.44 0.50
N ASN A 283 17.26 1.75 1.78
CA ASN A 283 15.97 1.87 2.47
C ASN A 283 15.25 3.20 2.25
N LEU A 284 15.92 4.20 1.69
CA LEU A 284 15.40 5.58 1.56
C LEU A 284 14.91 6.13 2.90
N SER A 285 15.64 5.85 3.96
CA SER A 285 15.34 6.15 5.36
C SER A 285 16.15 7.34 5.87
N TYR A 286 15.72 7.93 7.01
CA TYR A 286 16.48 9.01 7.65
C TYR A 286 16.34 8.95 9.17
N ASN A 287 17.46 8.82 9.89
CA ASN A 287 17.51 8.62 11.34
C ASN A 287 17.51 9.91 12.18
N PHE A 288 17.45 11.08 11.56
CA PHE A 288 17.52 12.40 12.22
C PHE A 288 18.78 12.63 13.06
N GLY A 289 19.91 12.02 12.65
CA GLY A 289 21.22 12.21 13.28
C GLY A 289 21.57 11.22 14.39
N VAL A 290 20.66 10.29 14.74
CA VAL A 290 20.91 9.22 15.73
C VAL A 290 20.45 7.88 15.17
N GLU A 291 21.34 6.92 15.07
CA GLU A 291 21.02 5.56 14.64
C GLU A 291 20.31 4.81 15.77
N GLY A 292 19.08 4.32 15.50
CA GLY A 292 18.30 3.58 16.47
C GLY A 292 17.58 4.45 17.52
N PRO A 293 17.24 3.85 18.67
CA PRO A 293 16.51 4.53 19.75
C PRO A 293 17.24 5.74 20.31
N THR A 294 16.49 6.75 20.77
CA THR A 294 17.04 7.97 21.37
C THR A 294 16.12 8.50 22.47
N THR A 295 16.71 9.18 23.44
CA THR A 295 15.98 9.92 24.48
C THR A 295 15.88 11.42 24.18
N ASN A 296 16.49 11.90 23.11
CA ASN A 296 16.44 13.31 22.73
C ASN A 296 15.03 13.69 22.26
N PRO A 297 14.34 14.60 23.00
CA PRO A 297 12.94 14.92 22.72
C PRO A 297 12.73 15.61 21.35
N GLU A 298 13.71 16.38 20.86
CA GLU A 298 13.63 17.04 19.56
C GLU A 298 13.69 16.04 18.41
N ILE A 299 14.59 15.04 18.51
CA ILE A 299 14.71 13.98 17.50
C ILE A 299 13.45 13.11 17.51
N ILE A 300 12.94 12.76 18.70
CA ILE A 300 11.72 11.98 18.83
C ILE A 300 10.55 12.72 18.18
N GLU A 301 10.37 14.03 18.43
CA GLU A 301 9.28 14.80 17.82
C GLU A 301 9.40 14.87 16.29
N LYS A 302 10.62 15.07 15.75
CA LYS A 302 10.87 15.05 14.30
C LYS A 302 10.49 13.69 13.69
N ARG A 303 10.85 12.58 14.34
CA ARG A 303 10.49 11.22 13.90
C ARG A 303 8.98 11.00 13.88
N TYR A 304 8.26 11.40 14.95
CA TYR A 304 6.80 11.28 15.00
C TYR A 304 6.12 12.16 13.97
N ARG A 305 6.61 13.39 13.75
CA ARG A 305 6.11 14.26 12.68
C ARG A 305 6.31 13.63 11.31
N GLN A 306 7.47 13.04 11.08
CA GLN A 306 7.74 12.37 9.79
C GLN A 306 6.85 11.14 9.58
N LYS A 307 6.58 10.35 10.62
CA LYS A 307 5.58 9.28 10.53
C LYS A 307 4.20 9.83 10.16
N ARG A 308 3.77 10.95 10.78
CA ARG A 308 2.50 11.63 10.44
C ARG A 308 2.49 12.11 9.00
N ASN A 309 3.59 12.68 8.49
CA ASN A 309 3.70 13.11 7.09
C ASN A 309 3.52 11.95 6.10
N LEU A 310 4.23 10.85 6.34
CA LEU A 310 4.18 9.67 5.50
C LEU A 310 2.78 9.04 5.46
N ILE A 311 2.14 8.89 6.63
CA ILE A 311 0.77 8.36 6.73
C ILE A 311 -0.26 9.31 6.11
N ALA A 312 -0.17 10.62 6.35
CA ALA A 312 -1.07 11.59 5.75
C ALA A 312 -0.94 11.59 4.21
N THR A 313 0.29 11.60 3.69
CA THR A 313 0.54 11.51 2.25
C THR A 313 -0.05 10.23 1.66
N LEU A 314 0.17 9.06 2.30
CA LEU A 314 -0.40 7.79 1.87
C LEU A 314 -1.92 7.83 1.82
N MET A 315 -2.55 8.31 2.89
CA MET A 315 -4.01 8.28 3.01
C MET A 315 -4.72 9.32 2.14
N PHE A 316 -4.08 10.43 1.79
CA PHE A 316 -4.68 11.45 0.93
C PHE A 316 -4.22 11.37 -0.54
N SER A 317 -3.44 10.36 -0.90
CA SER A 317 -3.13 10.02 -2.29
C SER A 317 -4.28 9.26 -2.95
N ILE A 318 -4.46 9.47 -4.26
CA ILE A 318 -5.39 8.71 -5.08
C ILE A 318 -4.81 7.32 -5.37
N GLY A 319 -5.66 6.31 -5.36
CA GLY A 319 -5.30 4.90 -5.40
C GLY A 319 -5.75 4.16 -4.14
N VAL A 320 -5.30 2.95 -3.94
CA VAL A 320 -5.64 2.11 -2.79
C VAL A 320 -4.51 2.17 -1.77
N PRO A 321 -4.70 2.79 -0.59
CA PRO A 321 -3.66 2.82 0.41
C PRO A 321 -3.51 1.47 1.11
N MET A 322 -2.27 0.98 1.24
CA MET A 322 -1.90 -0.18 2.03
C MET A 322 -1.07 0.25 3.23
N LEU A 323 -1.56 -0.06 4.43
CA LEU A 323 -0.89 0.17 5.70
C LEU A 323 -0.28 -1.16 6.18
N SER A 324 1.02 -1.17 6.46
CA SER A 324 1.66 -2.34 7.07
C SER A 324 1.19 -2.49 8.51
N GLY A 325 0.72 -3.69 8.87
CA GLY A 325 0.20 -3.95 10.22
C GLY A 325 1.26 -3.69 11.28
N GLY A 326 0.86 -2.94 12.34
CA GLY A 326 1.74 -2.52 13.43
C GLY A 326 2.40 -1.16 13.23
N ASP A 327 2.42 -0.60 12.01
CA ASP A 327 2.95 0.75 11.80
C ASP A 327 2.14 1.80 12.58
N GLU A 328 0.83 1.64 12.66
CA GLU A 328 -0.08 2.46 13.45
C GLU A 328 0.18 2.37 14.97
N LEU A 329 0.84 1.30 15.42
CA LEU A 329 1.21 1.05 16.81
C LEU A 329 2.64 1.50 17.14
N GLY A 330 3.39 1.97 16.15
CA GLY A 330 4.81 2.31 16.30
C GLY A 330 5.74 1.10 16.39
N ARG A 331 5.35 -0.04 15.78
CA ARG A 331 6.15 -1.27 15.74
C ARG A 331 7.54 -1.02 15.14
N THR A 332 8.57 -1.52 15.79
CA THR A 332 9.95 -1.52 15.32
C THR A 332 10.45 -2.95 15.14
N GLN A 333 11.25 -3.18 14.12
CA GLN A 333 12.05 -4.39 13.95
C GLN A 333 13.51 -4.17 14.38
N GLN A 334 13.76 -3.09 15.16
CA GLN A 334 15.09 -2.75 15.68
C GLN A 334 16.14 -2.54 14.57
N GLY A 335 15.68 -2.07 13.40
CA GLY A 335 16.52 -1.89 12.22
C GLY A 335 16.75 -3.15 11.39
N ASN A 336 16.14 -4.28 11.74
CA ASN A 336 16.11 -5.45 10.87
C ASN A 336 15.12 -5.22 9.73
N ASN A 337 15.60 -5.14 8.49
CA ASN A 337 14.76 -4.90 7.32
C ASN A 337 14.43 -6.17 6.52
N ASN A 338 14.69 -7.35 7.09
CA ASN A 338 14.40 -8.65 6.50
C ASN A 338 14.07 -9.69 7.58
N ALA A 339 13.06 -9.40 8.40
CA ALA A 339 12.73 -10.18 9.60
C ALA A 339 12.03 -11.51 9.29
N TYR A 340 12.29 -12.13 8.14
CA TYR A 340 11.60 -13.35 7.66
C TYR A 340 11.75 -14.55 8.58
N CYS A 341 12.83 -14.61 9.35
CA CYS A 341 13.17 -15.72 10.25
C CYS A 341 13.12 -15.33 11.73
N GLN A 342 12.45 -14.24 12.11
CA GLN A 342 12.43 -13.72 13.46
C GLN A 342 11.05 -13.87 14.10
N ASP A 343 10.77 -15.05 14.69
CA ASP A 343 9.58 -15.26 15.54
C ASP A 343 9.86 -14.88 17.00
N ASN A 344 10.08 -13.58 17.21
CA ASN A 344 10.46 -13.04 18.52
C ASN A 344 10.11 -11.54 18.60
N ILE A 345 10.62 -10.87 19.65
CA ILE A 345 10.38 -9.44 19.93
C ILE A 345 10.77 -8.51 18.76
N ILE A 346 11.61 -8.94 17.82
CA ILE A 346 11.95 -8.17 16.62
C ILE A 346 10.71 -8.01 15.72
N SER A 347 9.87 -9.05 15.61
CA SER A 347 8.70 -9.06 14.72
C SER A 347 7.37 -8.87 15.45
N TRP A 348 7.31 -9.16 16.75
CA TRP A 348 6.04 -9.14 17.48
C TRP A 348 5.48 -7.73 17.65
N TYR A 349 4.15 -7.64 17.77
CA TYR A 349 3.43 -6.37 17.90
C TYR A 349 3.48 -5.83 19.33
N PRO A 350 3.73 -4.53 19.52
CA PRO A 350 3.68 -3.90 20.83
C PRO A 350 2.20 -3.61 21.22
N TRP A 351 1.56 -4.55 21.92
CA TRP A 351 0.17 -4.36 22.34
C TRP A 351 0.03 -3.36 23.50
N GLU A 352 1.07 -3.18 24.30
CA GLU A 352 1.13 -2.17 25.36
C GLU A 352 1.77 -0.88 24.83
N LEU A 353 0.92 0.09 24.49
CA LEU A 353 1.37 1.34 23.89
C LEU A 353 1.73 2.37 24.94
N ASN A 354 2.84 3.08 24.76
CA ASN A 354 3.13 4.30 25.49
C ASN A 354 2.20 5.45 25.06
N GLU A 355 2.24 6.59 25.76
CA GLU A 355 1.36 7.73 25.48
C GLU A 355 1.51 8.29 24.06
N ARG A 356 2.74 8.37 23.53
CA ARG A 356 2.99 8.89 22.19
C ARG A 356 2.47 7.96 21.10
N ASP A 357 2.65 6.65 21.26
CA ASP A 357 2.14 5.68 20.30
C ASP A 357 0.62 5.61 20.32
N ARG A 358 -0.03 5.78 21.49
CA ARG A 358 -1.49 5.93 21.56
C ARG A 358 -1.97 7.17 20.80
N LYS A 359 -1.31 8.33 20.96
CA LYS A 359 -1.63 9.54 20.20
C LYS A 359 -1.40 9.33 18.71
N PHE A 360 -0.35 8.63 18.33
CA PHE A 360 -0.08 8.31 16.93
C PHE A 360 -1.16 7.39 16.34
N LEU A 361 -1.61 6.38 17.08
CA LEU A 361 -2.73 5.53 16.68
C LEU A 361 -4.01 6.35 16.47
N GLU A 362 -4.33 7.30 17.38
CA GLU A 362 -5.49 8.18 17.21
C GLU A 362 -5.35 9.10 15.98
N PHE A 363 -4.14 9.59 15.69
CA PHE A 363 -3.85 10.32 14.46
C PHE A 363 -4.13 9.48 13.23
N VAL A 364 -3.67 8.23 13.17
CA VAL A 364 -3.92 7.30 12.05
C VAL A 364 -5.42 7.06 11.86
N LYS A 365 -6.17 6.83 12.95
CA LYS A 365 -7.63 6.69 12.90
C LYS A 365 -8.31 7.94 12.34
N GLN A 366 -7.88 9.14 12.77
CA GLN A 366 -8.41 10.40 12.26
C GLN A 366 -8.18 10.56 10.75
N VAL A 367 -6.97 10.30 10.28
CA VAL A 367 -6.63 10.41 8.85
C VAL A 367 -7.44 9.43 8.00
N ILE A 368 -7.62 8.19 8.47
CA ILE A 368 -8.48 7.20 7.81
C ILE A 368 -9.94 7.68 7.78
N ALA A 369 -10.44 8.25 8.87
CA ALA A 369 -11.81 8.77 8.95
C ALA A 369 -12.02 9.93 7.97
N ILE A 370 -11.08 10.87 7.88
CA ILE A 370 -11.12 11.97 6.90
C ILE A 370 -11.16 11.41 5.48
N ARG A 371 -10.24 10.50 5.11
CA ARG A 371 -10.25 9.88 3.77
C ARG A 371 -11.60 9.25 3.44
N LYS A 372 -12.17 8.46 4.35
CA LYS A 372 -13.44 7.77 4.14
C LYS A 372 -14.62 8.72 3.98
N SER A 373 -14.56 9.91 4.57
CA SER A 373 -15.63 10.92 4.50
C SER A 373 -15.56 11.78 3.25
N GLN A 374 -14.45 11.76 2.50
CA GLN A 374 -14.20 12.65 1.37
C GLN A 374 -14.15 11.89 0.04
N PRO A 375 -15.22 11.96 -0.79
CA PRO A 375 -15.29 11.26 -2.07
C PRO A 375 -14.15 11.63 -3.02
N VAL A 376 -13.59 12.83 -2.93
CA VAL A 376 -12.51 13.30 -3.78
C VAL A 376 -11.25 12.42 -3.69
N PHE A 377 -11.00 11.74 -2.54
CA PHE A 377 -9.90 10.79 -2.39
C PHE A 377 -10.23 9.38 -2.86
N LEU A 378 -11.49 9.11 -3.20
CA LEU A 378 -12.00 7.79 -3.59
C LEU A 378 -12.31 7.69 -5.09
N ARG A 379 -11.86 8.66 -5.87
CA ARG A 379 -12.09 8.72 -7.33
C ARG A 379 -11.63 7.47 -8.04
N SER A 380 -12.43 7.03 -9.01
CA SER A 380 -12.08 5.94 -9.92
C SER A 380 -11.45 6.44 -11.23
N ASN A 381 -11.51 7.75 -11.53
CA ASN A 381 -10.96 8.33 -12.75
C ASN A 381 -9.74 9.22 -12.45
N PHE A 382 -8.76 9.25 -13.38
CA PHE A 382 -7.63 10.17 -13.29
C PHE A 382 -8.07 11.63 -13.44
N PHE A 383 -7.32 12.52 -12.83
CA PHE A 383 -7.53 13.96 -13.01
C PHE A 383 -7.19 14.39 -14.44
N ARG A 384 -7.92 15.39 -14.92
CA ARG A 384 -7.74 15.91 -16.28
C ARG A 384 -7.21 17.34 -16.33
N GLY A 385 -7.11 18.02 -15.19
CA GLY A 385 -6.66 19.40 -15.09
C GLY A 385 -7.60 20.41 -15.78
N ARG A 386 -8.90 20.09 -15.89
CA ARG A 386 -9.91 20.92 -16.56
C ARG A 386 -11.23 20.94 -15.78
N PRO A 387 -12.09 21.96 -16.03
CA PRO A 387 -13.45 21.97 -15.49
C PRO A 387 -14.26 20.76 -15.96
N ILE A 388 -15.07 20.20 -15.05
CA ILE A 388 -15.96 19.06 -15.27
C ILE A 388 -17.40 19.47 -14.93
N HIS A 389 -18.39 18.99 -15.68
CA HIS A 389 -19.82 19.17 -15.43
C HIS A 389 -20.26 20.63 -15.21
N ALA A 390 -19.81 21.56 -16.02
CA ALA A 390 -20.08 22.98 -15.86
C ALA A 390 -19.58 23.58 -14.52
N SER A 391 -18.80 22.82 -13.76
CA SER A 391 -18.01 23.38 -12.66
C SER A 391 -17.12 24.49 -13.22
N LYS A 392 -16.98 25.57 -12.45
CA LYS A 392 -16.04 26.64 -12.79
C LYS A 392 -14.60 26.25 -12.50
N TRP A 393 -14.39 25.11 -11.85
CA TRP A 393 -13.13 24.66 -11.28
C TRP A 393 -12.55 23.50 -12.07
N LYS A 394 -11.22 23.49 -12.15
CA LYS A 394 -10.48 22.31 -12.56
C LYS A 394 -10.65 21.23 -11.48
N ASP A 395 -10.69 19.98 -11.90
CA ASP A 395 -10.72 18.85 -10.96
C ASP A 395 -9.45 18.75 -10.10
N ILE A 396 -8.33 19.30 -10.60
CA ILE A 396 -7.06 19.47 -9.88
C ILE A 396 -6.38 20.77 -10.28
N THR A 397 -5.78 21.48 -9.31
CA THR A 397 -4.95 22.67 -9.55
C THR A 397 -3.77 22.69 -8.59
N TRP A 398 -2.57 22.96 -9.10
CA TRP A 398 -1.34 23.05 -8.34
C TRP A 398 -0.97 24.50 -8.07
N PHE A 399 -0.51 24.80 -6.85
CA PHE A 399 -0.20 26.15 -6.39
C PHE A 399 1.23 26.26 -5.88
N ALA A 400 1.89 27.37 -6.27
CA ALA A 400 3.15 27.81 -5.69
C ALA A 400 2.91 28.50 -4.33
N PRO A 401 3.95 28.68 -3.48
CA PRO A 401 3.80 29.30 -2.17
C PRO A 401 3.19 30.71 -2.15
N ASP A 402 3.32 31.46 -3.25
CA ASP A 402 2.70 32.78 -3.42
C ASP A 402 1.20 32.74 -3.71
N GLY A 403 0.61 31.56 -3.82
CA GLY A 403 -0.84 31.33 -4.05
C GLY A 403 -1.28 31.39 -5.51
N ARG A 404 -0.36 31.55 -6.46
CA ARG A 404 -0.66 31.43 -7.89
C ARG A 404 -0.58 29.98 -8.38
N GLU A 405 -1.27 29.68 -9.47
CA GLU A 405 -1.15 28.37 -10.14
C GLU A 405 0.29 28.16 -10.63
N MET A 406 0.84 26.96 -10.45
CA MET A 406 2.18 26.61 -10.87
C MET A 406 2.33 26.65 -12.40
N SER A 407 3.38 27.32 -12.88
CA SER A 407 3.79 27.32 -14.28
C SER A 407 4.73 26.14 -14.59
N GLN A 408 5.01 25.89 -15.88
CA GLN A 408 6.01 24.89 -16.26
C GLN A 408 7.41 25.20 -15.70
N GLU A 409 7.76 26.47 -15.57
CA GLU A 409 9.03 26.91 -15.00
C GLU A 409 9.14 26.57 -13.51
N ASP A 410 8.03 26.65 -12.78
CA ASP A 410 7.99 26.31 -11.35
C ASP A 410 8.28 24.83 -11.11
N TRP A 411 7.77 23.94 -11.95
CA TRP A 411 8.05 22.52 -11.86
C TRP A 411 9.53 22.17 -12.07
N LEU A 412 10.26 23.00 -12.77
CA LEU A 412 11.69 22.84 -13.05
C LEU A 412 12.57 23.65 -12.07
N ASN A 413 11.97 24.47 -11.20
CA ASN A 413 12.71 25.36 -10.31
C ASN A 413 13.26 24.60 -9.09
N PRO A 414 14.59 24.46 -8.96
CA PRO A 414 15.20 23.71 -7.86
C PRO A 414 15.05 24.37 -6.48
N ARG A 415 14.48 25.57 -6.41
CA ARG A 415 14.25 26.29 -5.14
C ARG A 415 12.87 26.01 -4.53
N ILE A 416 11.97 25.42 -5.29
CA ILE A 416 10.62 25.10 -4.81
C ILE A 416 10.69 23.77 -4.04
N THR A 417 10.49 23.85 -2.73
CA THR A 417 10.41 22.70 -1.80
C THR A 417 9.03 22.57 -1.16
N SER A 418 8.13 23.50 -1.49
CA SER A 418 6.77 23.55 -0.93
C SER A 418 5.77 23.75 -2.04
N ILE A 419 4.71 22.98 -2.05
CA ILE A 419 3.64 23.06 -3.04
C ILE A 419 2.28 22.89 -2.40
N GLY A 420 1.26 23.44 -3.06
CA GLY A 420 -0.14 23.21 -2.74
C GLY A 420 -0.86 22.50 -3.88
N VAL A 421 -1.86 21.69 -3.55
CA VAL A 421 -2.76 21.11 -4.53
C VAL A 421 -4.20 21.19 -4.06
N VAL A 422 -5.06 21.74 -4.91
CA VAL A 422 -6.52 21.75 -4.71
C VAL A 422 -7.13 20.63 -5.51
N LEU A 423 -7.97 19.83 -4.87
CA LEU A 423 -8.81 18.81 -5.48
C LEU A 423 -10.27 19.28 -5.41
N GLY A 424 -10.90 19.44 -6.57
CA GLY A 424 -12.30 19.92 -6.67
C GLY A 424 -13.30 18.83 -6.27
N GLY A 425 -14.02 19.05 -5.18
CA GLY A 425 -15.02 18.11 -4.69
C GLY A 425 -16.33 18.11 -5.48
N ASP A 426 -16.63 19.19 -6.21
CA ASP A 426 -17.75 19.33 -7.16
C ASP A 426 -17.36 18.88 -8.58
N ALA A 427 -16.08 18.64 -8.83
CA ALA A 427 -15.51 18.23 -10.12
C ALA A 427 -15.15 16.72 -10.15
N ILE A 428 -16.00 15.87 -9.58
CA ILE A 428 -15.89 14.42 -9.66
C ILE A 428 -16.76 13.93 -10.83
N ASP A 429 -16.14 13.33 -11.87
CA ASP A 429 -16.84 12.84 -13.06
C ASP A 429 -17.37 11.41 -12.88
N GLU A 430 -18.06 11.16 -11.78
CA GLU A 430 -18.60 9.86 -11.39
C GLU A 430 -20.03 10.00 -10.91
N THR A 431 -20.79 8.92 -11.04
CA THR A 431 -22.15 8.81 -10.53
C THR A 431 -22.27 7.66 -9.55
N ASP A 432 -23.20 7.78 -8.62
CA ASP A 432 -23.60 6.67 -7.75
C ASP A 432 -24.41 5.61 -8.52
N GLU A 433 -24.79 4.54 -7.84
CA GLU A 433 -25.60 3.44 -8.42
C GLU A 433 -26.96 3.90 -8.96
N CYS A 434 -27.45 5.06 -8.51
CA CYS A 434 -28.70 5.68 -8.98
C CYS A 434 -28.49 6.69 -10.12
N GLY A 435 -27.27 6.84 -10.64
CA GLY A 435 -26.93 7.80 -11.69
C GLY A 435 -26.80 9.25 -11.19
N ARG A 436 -26.79 9.52 -9.88
CA ARG A 436 -26.61 10.86 -9.33
C ARG A 436 -25.12 11.20 -9.24
N ALA A 437 -24.78 12.44 -9.59
CA ALA A 437 -23.40 12.92 -9.49
C ALA A 437 -22.85 12.75 -8.07
N ILE A 438 -21.65 12.19 -7.97
CA ILE A 438 -20.91 12.11 -6.70
C ILE A 438 -20.24 13.46 -6.49
N THR A 439 -20.50 14.09 -5.34
CA THR A 439 -19.88 15.35 -4.93
C THR A 439 -19.29 15.23 -3.53
N GLY A 440 -18.29 16.00 -3.23
CA GLY A 440 -17.62 16.06 -1.94
C GLY A 440 -17.14 17.46 -1.61
N ASP A 441 -16.41 17.61 -0.53
CA ASP A 441 -15.75 18.87 -0.22
C ASP A 441 -14.54 19.09 -1.15
N THR A 442 -14.33 20.34 -1.55
CA THR A 442 -13.05 20.75 -2.16
C THR A 442 -11.98 20.83 -1.08
N VAL A 443 -10.84 20.23 -1.34
CA VAL A 443 -9.73 20.15 -0.38
C VAL A 443 -8.46 20.78 -0.95
N LEU A 444 -7.68 21.39 -0.05
CA LEU A 444 -6.33 21.88 -0.33
C LEU A 444 -5.33 21.11 0.52
N MET A 445 -4.37 20.48 -0.12
CA MET A 445 -3.22 19.85 0.54
C MET A 445 -2.00 20.73 0.35
N LEU A 446 -1.28 21.03 1.43
CA LEU A 446 -0.01 21.75 1.42
C LEU A 446 1.11 20.82 1.87
N PHE A 447 2.21 20.85 1.14
CA PHE A 447 3.40 20.06 1.43
C PHE A 447 4.61 20.98 1.58
N ASN A 448 5.41 20.78 2.63
CA ASN A 448 6.71 21.39 2.77
C ASN A 448 7.74 20.31 3.09
N PHE A 449 8.56 19.99 2.11
CA PHE A 449 9.60 18.96 2.20
C PHE A 449 10.94 19.50 2.74
N GLU A 450 11.00 20.78 3.13
CA GLU A 450 12.23 21.40 3.59
C GLU A 450 12.72 20.78 4.90
N HIS A 451 13.94 20.27 4.91
CA HIS A 451 14.62 19.78 6.11
C HIS A 451 15.67 20.79 6.57
N SER A 452 15.57 21.26 7.80
CA SER A 452 16.58 22.16 8.38
C SER A 452 17.98 21.56 8.45
N SER A 453 18.10 20.23 8.39
CA SER A 453 19.39 19.52 8.44
C SER A 453 20.12 19.43 7.08
N PHE A 454 19.43 19.68 5.96
CA PHE A 454 20.04 19.61 4.62
C PHE A 454 20.39 20.98 4.03
N ILE A 455 20.03 22.06 4.72
CA ILE A 455 20.29 23.42 4.22
C ILE A 455 21.64 23.91 4.77
N MET A 456 22.68 23.72 4.01
CA MET A 456 24.03 24.23 4.30
C MET A 456 24.23 25.67 3.82
N SER A 457 23.22 26.55 3.82
CA SER A 457 23.39 27.95 3.40
C SER A 457 23.13 28.92 4.54
N PRO A 458 23.86 30.06 4.61
CA PRO A 458 23.64 31.11 5.61
C PRO A 458 22.20 31.68 5.61
N GLN A 459 21.46 31.52 4.50
CA GLN A 459 20.05 31.92 4.38
C GLN A 459 19.08 30.96 5.08
N ALA A 460 19.56 29.81 5.60
CA ALA A 460 18.78 28.84 6.33
C ALA A 460 18.28 29.35 7.70
N GLU A 461 18.94 30.35 8.29
CA GLU A 461 18.49 30.91 9.55
C GLU A 461 17.20 31.73 9.42
N GLU A 462 16.98 32.41 8.30
CA GLU A 462 15.71 33.10 8.01
C GLU A 462 14.53 32.14 7.80
N LYS A 463 14.81 30.91 7.31
CA LYS A 463 13.78 29.91 7.01
C LYS A 463 13.40 29.02 8.22
N LYS A 464 14.07 29.12 9.36
CA LYS A 464 13.68 28.41 10.61
C LYS A 464 12.21 28.63 11.00
N GLY A 465 11.55 29.61 10.38
CA GLY A 465 10.19 30.00 10.66
C GLY A 465 9.09 29.32 9.82
N GLY A 466 9.40 28.49 8.84
CA GLY A 466 8.43 27.93 7.88
C GLY A 466 8.22 28.79 6.65
N VAL A 467 7.66 28.18 5.59
CA VAL A 467 7.36 28.86 4.32
C VAL A 467 6.05 29.63 4.42
N PRO A 468 6.02 30.93 4.11
CA PRO A 468 4.76 31.66 3.99
C PRO A 468 4.01 31.17 2.76
N PHE A 469 2.91 30.46 2.97
CA PHE A 469 2.06 29.96 1.90
C PHE A 469 0.78 30.79 1.83
N THR A 470 0.56 31.49 0.73
CA THR A 470 -0.67 32.24 0.48
C THR A 470 -1.78 31.26 0.09
N LEU A 471 -2.82 31.17 0.92
CA LEU A 471 -3.95 30.28 0.64
C LEU A 471 -4.69 30.75 -0.63
N PRO A 472 -4.88 29.87 -1.61
CA PRO A 472 -5.39 30.28 -2.91
C PRO A 472 -6.83 30.77 -2.84
N PHE A 473 -7.15 31.73 -3.74
CA PHE A 473 -8.53 32.08 -4.01
C PHE A 473 -9.14 31.01 -4.94
N TYR A 474 -10.17 30.35 -4.46
CA TYR A 474 -10.81 29.29 -5.21
C TYR A 474 -12.15 29.74 -5.81
N ASP A 475 -12.81 30.80 -5.36
CA ASP A 475 -14.05 31.32 -5.95
C ASP A 475 -13.91 32.76 -6.48
N HIS A 476 -14.48 33.00 -7.69
CA HIS A 476 -14.45 34.29 -8.36
C HIS A 476 -15.24 35.35 -7.60
N GLY A 477 -14.59 35.95 -6.59
CA GLY A 477 -15.06 37.14 -5.90
C GLY A 477 -16.03 36.93 -4.74
N LYS A 478 -16.29 35.69 -4.29
CA LYS A 478 -17.00 35.44 -3.05
C LYS A 478 -16.01 35.20 -1.91
N PRO A 479 -16.23 35.83 -0.75
CA PRO A 479 -15.44 35.51 0.44
C PRO A 479 -15.63 34.04 0.80
N HIS A 480 -14.54 33.30 0.93
CA HIS A 480 -14.57 31.92 1.40
C HIS A 480 -13.47 31.66 2.41
N LEU A 481 -13.66 30.59 3.15
CA LEU A 481 -12.77 30.17 4.21
C LEU A 481 -12.15 28.81 3.88
N TRP A 482 -10.95 28.63 4.36
CA TRP A 482 -10.27 27.35 4.44
C TRP A 482 -10.31 26.85 5.87
N GLU A 483 -10.95 25.73 6.13
CA GLU A 483 -10.93 25.05 7.41
C GLU A 483 -9.74 24.10 7.47
N LEU A 484 -8.82 24.32 8.40
CA LEU A 484 -7.69 23.42 8.65
C LEU A 484 -8.20 22.15 9.34
N LEU A 485 -8.20 21.04 8.63
CA LEU A 485 -8.61 19.73 9.15
C LEU A 485 -7.47 18.98 9.83
N LEU A 486 -6.26 19.13 9.28
CA LEU A 486 -5.07 18.42 9.73
C LEU A 486 -3.82 19.27 9.48
N ASP A 487 -2.90 19.25 10.44
CA ASP A 487 -1.53 19.71 10.26
C ASP A 487 -0.62 18.78 11.07
N THR A 488 0.35 18.18 10.41
CA THR A 488 1.24 17.17 10.99
C THR A 488 2.18 17.70 12.05
N THR A 489 2.24 19.02 12.25
CA THR A 489 2.94 19.63 13.40
C THR A 489 2.20 19.43 14.71
N TYR A 490 0.90 19.15 14.66
CA TYR A 490 0.10 18.77 15.80
C TYR A 490 0.03 17.24 15.93
N GLU A 491 -0.02 16.75 17.16
CA GLU A 491 -0.18 15.31 17.42
C GLU A 491 -1.56 14.79 17.00
N LEU A 492 -2.57 15.67 17.09
CA LEU A 492 -3.97 15.42 16.73
C LEU A 492 -4.54 16.62 15.97
N SER A 493 -5.85 16.83 16.05
CA SER A 493 -6.54 17.96 15.40
C SER A 493 -5.98 19.32 15.81
N PRO A 494 -5.89 20.27 14.86
CA PRO A 494 -5.47 21.64 15.16
C PRO A 494 -6.38 22.30 16.21
N PRO A 495 -5.83 23.17 17.07
CA PRO A 495 -6.63 23.96 18.01
C PRO A 495 -7.67 24.85 17.30
N GLU A 496 -8.84 25.08 17.91
CA GLU A 496 -9.94 25.81 17.31
C GLU A 496 -9.56 27.25 16.86
N LYS A 497 -8.71 27.93 17.61
CA LYS A 497 -8.21 29.28 17.31
C LYS A 497 -7.41 29.41 15.99
N VAL A 498 -6.87 28.30 15.44
CA VAL A 498 -6.11 28.27 14.18
C VAL A 498 -6.81 27.49 13.07
N ARG A 499 -8.08 27.20 13.27
CA ARG A 499 -8.85 26.33 12.38
C ARG A 499 -9.32 27.04 11.11
N TRP A 500 -9.61 28.35 11.18
CA TRP A 500 -10.26 29.09 10.12
C TRP A 500 -9.35 30.13 9.49
N TRP A 501 -9.25 30.09 8.16
CA TRP A 501 -8.37 30.96 7.39
C TRP A 501 -9.12 31.53 6.19
N LYS A 502 -8.95 32.83 5.91
CA LYS A 502 -9.49 33.46 4.70
C LYS A 502 -8.61 33.14 3.50
N ALA A 503 -9.19 33.00 2.31
CA ALA A 503 -8.43 33.01 1.08
C ALA A 503 -7.57 34.28 0.97
N GLY A 504 -6.38 34.15 0.42
CA GLY A 504 -5.39 35.21 0.39
C GLY A 504 -4.58 35.42 1.68
N GLN A 505 -4.98 34.82 2.81
CA GLN A 505 -4.15 34.85 4.01
C GLN A 505 -2.91 33.97 3.87
N ILE A 506 -1.84 34.39 4.55
CA ILE A 506 -0.59 33.64 4.61
C ILE A 506 -0.68 32.61 5.74
N TYR A 507 -0.65 31.33 5.37
CA TYR A 507 -0.45 30.22 6.28
C TYR A 507 1.05 29.92 6.41
N LYS A 508 1.56 29.91 7.63
CA LYS A 508 2.96 29.61 7.87
C LYS A 508 3.18 28.10 7.92
N LEU A 509 3.49 27.52 6.77
CA LEU A 509 3.70 26.08 6.61
C LEU A 509 5.09 25.69 7.17
N SER A 510 5.10 24.98 8.28
CA SER A 510 6.32 24.58 8.96
C SER A 510 7.24 23.71 8.07
N PRO A 511 8.55 23.72 8.27
CA PRO A 511 9.45 22.78 7.59
C PRO A 511 9.05 21.34 7.94
N MET A 512 9.19 20.44 6.98
CA MET A 512 8.88 19.02 7.13
C MET A 512 7.47 18.84 7.70
N SER A 513 6.47 19.38 6.98
CA SER A 513 5.06 19.26 7.39
C SER A 513 4.11 19.13 6.21
N PHE A 514 2.95 18.57 6.51
CA PHE A 514 1.79 18.46 5.65
C PHE A 514 0.59 19.13 6.33
N ALA A 515 -0.21 19.87 5.57
CA ALA A 515 -1.47 20.41 6.05
C ALA A 515 -2.61 20.14 5.07
N LEU A 516 -3.79 19.83 5.60
CA LEU A 516 -5.02 19.57 4.84
C LEU A 516 -6.08 20.58 5.24
N PHE A 517 -6.62 21.27 4.27
CA PHE A 517 -7.73 22.20 4.42
C PHE A 517 -8.95 21.74 3.65
N ARG A 518 -10.11 22.18 4.12
CA ARG A 518 -11.39 22.05 3.43
C ARG A 518 -11.94 23.44 3.08
N TYR A 519 -12.44 23.58 1.85
CA TYR A 519 -13.17 24.77 1.42
C TYR A 519 -14.52 24.87 2.13
N THR A 520 -14.90 26.07 2.57
CA THR A 520 -16.24 26.35 3.11
C THR A 520 -16.65 27.79 2.82
N GLU A 521 -17.94 28.01 2.60
CA GLU A 521 -18.49 29.35 2.35
C GLU A 521 -18.75 30.12 3.65
N THR A 522 -18.90 29.45 4.79
CA THR A 522 -19.24 30.07 6.08
C THR A 522 -18.57 29.38 7.26
N GLU A 523 -18.22 30.15 8.31
CA GLU A 523 -17.87 29.60 9.62
C GLU A 523 -19.09 28.87 10.20
N GLY A 524 -19.00 27.57 10.46
CA GLY A 524 -20.06 26.90 11.22
C GLY A 524 -20.52 25.53 10.80
N LYS A 525 -20.13 25.01 9.65
CA LYS A 525 -20.31 23.58 9.40
C LYS A 525 -19.18 22.81 10.08
N GLN A 526 -19.35 22.47 11.36
CA GLN A 526 -18.40 21.59 12.05
C GLN A 526 -18.23 20.29 11.25
N PHE A 527 -16.98 19.90 11.00
CA PHE A 527 -16.66 18.57 10.54
C PHE A 527 -17.03 17.58 11.64
N VAL A 528 -18.20 16.98 11.50
CA VAL A 528 -18.60 15.85 12.32
C VAL A 528 -18.01 14.63 11.62
N ILE A 529 -16.98 14.03 12.23
CA ILE A 529 -16.58 12.66 11.83
C ILE A 529 -17.85 11.82 11.93
N PRO A 530 -18.37 11.24 10.83
CA PRO A 530 -19.58 10.46 10.89
C PRO A 530 -19.39 9.36 11.94
N ARG A 531 -20.12 9.41 13.06
CA ARG A 531 -20.27 8.23 13.91
C ARG A 531 -20.79 7.14 12.98
N ARG A 532 -20.22 5.94 13.08
CA ARG A 532 -20.73 4.78 12.33
C ARG A 532 -22.24 4.85 12.33
N PRO A 533 -22.92 4.81 11.17
CA PRO A 533 -24.35 4.58 11.19
C PRO A 533 -24.56 3.29 11.98
N GLU A 534 -25.40 3.32 13.00
CA GLU A 534 -25.92 2.10 13.60
C GLU A 534 -26.46 1.29 12.44
N ARG A 535 -25.93 0.07 12.26
CA ARG A 535 -26.28 -0.79 11.14
C ARG A 535 -27.77 -1.04 11.18
N SER A 536 -28.52 -0.46 10.24
CA SER A 536 -29.72 -1.13 9.76
C SER A 536 -29.24 -2.44 9.11
N GLU A 537 -29.81 -3.56 9.53
CA GLU A 537 -29.59 -4.87 8.95
C GLU A 537 -29.91 -4.81 7.44
N GLY A 538 -28.90 -4.60 6.63
CA GLY A 538 -29.00 -4.47 5.18
C GLY A 538 -27.60 -4.56 4.59
N THR A 539 -27.39 -5.56 3.81
CA THR A 539 -26.28 -5.98 2.94
C THR A 539 -25.03 -5.07 2.89
N PRO A 540 -23.82 -5.59 3.10
CA PRO A 540 -22.57 -4.81 3.04
C PRO A 540 -22.40 -4.17 1.65
N ARG A 541 -22.40 -2.86 1.57
CA ARG A 541 -22.08 -2.13 0.34
C ARG A 541 -20.59 -2.24 0.06
N ASN A 542 -20.27 -3.02 -0.92
CA ASN A 542 -18.91 -3.26 -1.41
C ASN A 542 -18.53 -2.13 -2.37
N LEU A 543 -17.86 -1.05 -1.90
CA LEU A 543 -17.37 0.06 -2.72
C LEU A 543 -16.31 -0.36 -3.77
N LEU A 544 -15.80 -1.58 -3.69
CA LEU A 544 -14.88 -2.16 -4.68
C LEU A 544 -15.57 -3.15 -5.64
N ARG A 545 -16.86 -3.43 -5.44
CA ARG A 545 -17.67 -4.21 -6.37
C ARG A 545 -18.30 -3.30 -7.42
N ARG A 546 -17.51 -2.66 -8.27
CA ARG A 546 -17.96 -2.37 -9.63
C ARG A 546 -17.27 -3.37 -10.55
N PRO A 547 -17.98 -4.40 -11.02
CA PRO A 547 -17.51 -5.13 -12.18
C PRO A 547 -17.48 -4.15 -13.36
N LEU A 548 -16.54 -4.34 -14.26
CA LEU A 548 -16.69 -3.99 -15.64
C LEU A 548 -17.89 -4.80 -16.19
N ALA A 549 -19.11 -4.43 -15.82
CA ALA A 549 -20.34 -5.05 -16.27
C ALA A 549 -21.10 -4.05 -17.14
N SER A 550 -20.85 -4.15 -18.41
CA SER A 550 -21.86 -3.82 -19.40
C SER A 550 -21.61 -4.69 -20.63
N ALA A 551 -22.05 -5.94 -20.60
CA ALA A 551 -22.30 -6.70 -21.82
C ALA A 551 -23.03 -8.06 -21.65
N TRP A 552 -23.53 -8.48 -20.48
CA TRP A 552 -24.38 -9.69 -20.47
C TRP A 552 -25.42 -9.57 -19.36
N GLY A 553 -26.69 -9.75 -19.78
CA GLY A 553 -27.87 -9.54 -18.95
C GLY A 553 -27.97 -10.48 -17.76
N ASP A 554 -28.53 -9.92 -16.68
CA ASP A 554 -28.88 -10.61 -15.45
C ASP A 554 -29.88 -11.75 -15.70
N SER A 555 -29.52 -12.94 -15.22
CA SER A 555 -30.48 -14.00 -14.90
C SER A 555 -30.17 -14.53 -13.50
N PRO A 556 -31.11 -14.45 -12.54
CA PRO A 556 -30.86 -14.91 -11.18
C PRO A 556 -30.98 -16.42 -11.11
N LEU A 557 -29.89 -17.09 -10.78
CA LEU A 557 -29.93 -18.50 -10.36
C LEU A 557 -30.54 -18.58 -8.97
N ARG A 558 -31.65 -19.34 -8.88
CA ARG A 558 -32.36 -19.63 -7.64
C ARG A 558 -31.50 -20.47 -6.69
N LYS A 559 -31.64 -20.17 -5.40
CA LYS A 559 -30.92 -20.75 -4.26
C LYS A 559 -31.49 -22.12 -3.79
N ASP A 560 -32.01 -22.96 -4.60
CA ASP A 560 -32.65 -24.18 -4.10
C ASP A 560 -32.33 -25.47 -4.90
N GLU A 561 -31.22 -25.53 -5.61
CA GLU A 561 -30.76 -26.79 -6.19
C GLU A 561 -29.23 -26.81 -6.30
N ILE A 562 -28.56 -27.26 -5.25
CA ILE A 562 -27.41 -28.20 -5.18
C ILE A 562 -27.04 -28.38 -3.70
#